data_af163933f558a4f652e699ccfddf62a3
#
_entry.id   af163933f558a4f652e699ccfddf62a3
#
_cell.length_a   1.000
_cell.length_b   1.000
_cell.length_c   1.000
_cell.angle_alpha   90.00
_cell.angle_beta   90.00
_cell.angle_gamma   90.00
#
_symmetry.space_group_name_H-M   'P 1'
#
loop_
_entity.id
_entity.type
_entity.pdbx_description
1 polymer ?
#
loop_
_entity_poly.entity_id
_entity_poly.type
_entity_poly.pdbx_seq_one_letter_code
_entity_poly.pdbx_strand_id
1 'polypeptide(L)'
;SFGGGNVTFSVNQLFFYTYLDSPLLLQPATGGMYQLNNIKGHTDSKGGETNVKIGYKDFHLYLGYTYTDIETKENAIKYENILTPKHRLNSILMYEVEDQWKIGLEAYYFSPQKLGDGLKGKSYVVCGFMIEKIWEKLSLYANFENFTDRRQTRFDTIYTGSISNPDFRDIYAPLDGFVMNAGIKLRF
;
A
#
# COMPACT_ATOMS: atom_id res chain seq x y z
N SER A 1 22.47 -11.62 -6.27
CA SER A 1 21.77 -12.14 -7.46
C SER A 1 22.50 -13.35 -7.99
N PHE A 2 21.77 -14.32 -8.45
CA PHE A 2 22.30 -15.52 -9.11
C PHE A 2 21.63 -15.60 -10.48
N GLY A 3 22.39 -15.92 -11.53
CA GLY A 3 21.86 -16.11 -12.87
C GLY A 3 22.67 -17.19 -13.59
N GLY A 4 21.98 -18.20 -14.11
CA GLY A 4 22.52 -19.23 -14.99
C GLY A 4 21.48 -19.55 -16.06
N GLY A 5 21.85 -19.33 -17.32
CA GLY A 5 20.90 -19.52 -18.44
C GLY A 5 19.82 -18.44 -18.50
N ASN A 6 18.57 -18.86 -18.71
CA ASN A 6 17.42 -17.94 -18.90
C ASN A 6 16.74 -17.51 -17.60
N VAL A 7 17.31 -17.80 -16.42
CA VAL A 7 16.72 -17.49 -15.11
C VAL A 7 17.61 -16.49 -14.38
N THR A 8 17.03 -15.42 -13.88
CA THR A 8 17.67 -14.47 -12.97
C THR A 8 16.93 -14.46 -11.64
N PHE A 9 17.66 -14.35 -10.54
CA PHE A 9 17.10 -14.29 -9.19
C PHE A 9 17.84 -13.25 -8.36
N SER A 10 17.11 -12.40 -7.65
CA SER A 10 17.68 -11.42 -6.74
C SER A 10 16.82 -11.29 -5.50
N VAL A 11 17.45 -11.21 -4.34
CA VAL A 11 16.81 -10.93 -3.04
C VAL A 11 17.48 -9.74 -2.41
N ASN A 12 16.69 -8.84 -1.88
CA ASN A 12 17.11 -7.75 -1.01
C ASN A 12 16.35 -7.85 0.31
N GLN A 13 17.06 -7.75 1.42
CA GLN A 13 16.51 -7.79 2.76
C GLN A 13 16.96 -6.54 3.52
N LEU A 14 15.99 -5.81 4.09
CA LEU A 14 16.21 -4.66 4.95
C LEU A 14 15.58 -4.93 6.32
N PHE A 15 16.26 -4.55 7.40
CA PHE A 15 15.70 -4.43 8.74
C PHE A 15 15.84 -2.99 9.20
N PHE A 16 14.84 -2.48 9.88
CA PHE A 16 14.86 -1.11 10.39
C PHE A 16 14.35 -1.03 11.82
N TYR A 17 14.89 -0.07 12.54
CA TYR A 17 14.42 0.36 13.84
C TYR A 17 14.53 1.88 13.93
N THR A 18 13.44 2.52 14.35
CA THR A 18 13.37 3.97 14.57
C THR A 18 12.81 4.23 15.96
N TYR A 19 13.48 5.08 16.71
CA TYR A 19 13.05 5.57 18.00
C TYR A 19 12.81 7.07 17.91
N LEU A 20 11.61 7.51 18.25
CA LEU A 20 11.25 8.93 18.32
C LEU A 20 10.95 9.29 19.77
N ASP A 21 11.80 10.10 20.38
CA ASP A 21 11.56 10.66 21.69
C ASP A 21 10.59 11.83 21.60
N SER A 22 9.63 11.87 22.54
CA SER A 22 8.65 12.96 22.65
C SER A 22 7.99 13.38 21.32
N PRO A 23 7.43 12.42 20.53
CA PRO A 23 6.87 12.74 19.23
C PRO A 23 5.70 13.72 19.31
N LEU A 24 5.55 14.53 18.25
CA LEU A 24 4.45 15.47 18.10
C LEU A 24 3.20 14.71 17.61
N LEU A 25 2.15 14.67 18.41
CA LEU A 25 0.89 14.01 18.08
C LEU A 25 -0.28 14.99 18.08
N LEU A 26 -1.23 14.73 17.18
CA LEU A 26 -2.50 15.45 17.14
C LEU A 26 -3.42 14.90 18.23
N GLN A 27 -3.76 15.74 19.20
CA GLN A 27 -4.58 15.37 20.36
C GLN A 27 -5.86 16.20 20.42
N PRO A 28 -6.99 15.62 20.89
CA PRO A 28 -8.20 16.39 21.13
C PRO A 28 -7.96 17.49 22.16
N ALA A 29 -8.54 18.66 21.91
CA ALA A 29 -8.53 19.81 22.81
C ALA A 29 -9.96 20.22 23.17
N THR A 30 -10.13 21.17 24.09
CA THR A 30 -11.45 21.68 24.50
C THR A 30 -12.18 22.31 23.31
N GLY A 31 -13.52 22.19 23.29
CA GLY A 31 -14.37 22.79 22.26
C GLY A 31 -14.35 22.05 20.90
N GLY A 32 -14.01 20.77 20.87
CA GLY A 32 -13.98 19.96 19.63
C GLY A 32 -12.80 20.28 18.69
N MET A 33 -11.84 21.05 19.18
CA MET A 33 -10.62 21.36 18.45
C MET A 33 -9.58 20.25 18.60
N TYR A 34 -8.56 20.28 17.74
CA TYR A 34 -7.37 19.44 17.83
C TYR A 34 -6.14 20.32 17.95
N GLN A 35 -5.16 19.87 18.71
CA GLN A 35 -3.87 20.54 18.83
C GLN A 35 -2.71 19.55 18.70
N LEU A 36 -1.58 20.04 18.20
CA LEU A 36 -0.34 19.30 18.13
C LEU A 36 0.46 19.51 19.42
N ASN A 37 0.71 18.40 20.13
CA ASN A 37 1.48 18.41 21.38
C ASN A 37 2.58 17.34 21.33
N ASN A 38 3.73 17.67 21.92
CA ASN A 38 4.72 16.65 22.21
C ASN A 38 4.23 15.78 23.38
N ILE A 39 4.18 14.47 23.16
CA ILE A 39 3.81 13.54 24.23
C ILE A 39 4.99 13.31 25.20
N LYS A 40 4.68 12.96 26.45
CA LYS A 40 5.69 12.50 27.42
C LYS A 40 5.91 11.00 27.24
N GLY A 41 6.78 10.64 26.31
CA GLY A 41 7.03 9.26 25.96
C GLY A 41 7.78 9.13 24.64
N HIS A 42 7.62 7.98 23.99
CA HIS A 42 8.33 7.70 22.75
C HIS A 42 7.49 6.82 21.81
N THR A 43 7.85 6.83 20.54
CA THR A 43 7.34 5.89 19.55
C THR A 43 8.48 5.01 19.04
N ASP A 44 8.28 3.70 19.13
CA ASP A 44 9.15 2.69 18.54
C ASP A 44 8.53 2.22 17.21
N SER A 45 9.32 2.21 16.14
CA SER A 45 8.98 1.59 14.88
C SER A 45 10.05 0.58 14.50
N LYS A 46 9.66 -0.67 14.29
CA LYS A 46 10.57 -1.76 13.90
C LYS A 46 9.94 -2.61 12.82
N GLY A 47 10.78 -3.16 11.97
CA GLY A 47 10.28 -4.00 10.91
C GLY A 47 11.35 -4.56 10.00
N GLY A 48 10.87 -5.15 8.92
CA GLY A 48 11.71 -5.68 7.86
C GLY A 48 10.99 -5.67 6.54
N GLU A 49 11.78 -5.57 5.49
CA GLU A 49 11.34 -5.59 4.11
C GLU A 49 12.13 -6.62 3.33
N THR A 50 11.42 -7.50 2.64
CA THR A 50 11.99 -8.53 1.76
C THR A 50 11.52 -8.26 0.35
N ASN A 51 12.45 -8.03 -0.58
CA ASN A 51 12.17 -7.86 -2.00
C ASN A 51 12.81 -8.99 -2.79
N VAL A 52 12.02 -9.68 -3.60
CA VAL A 52 12.44 -10.78 -4.47
C VAL A 52 12.14 -10.41 -5.91
N LYS A 53 13.12 -10.60 -6.79
CA LYS A 53 12.96 -10.48 -8.24
C LYS A 53 13.33 -11.81 -8.88
N ILE A 54 12.45 -12.30 -9.74
CA ILE A 54 12.66 -13.51 -10.53
C ILE A 54 12.40 -13.17 -11.99
N GLY A 55 13.39 -13.38 -12.84
CA GLY A 55 13.25 -13.26 -14.28
C GLY A 55 13.36 -14.62 -14.95
N TYR A 56 12.48 -14.91 -15.88
CA TYR A 56 12.55 -16.09 -16.74
C TYR A 56 12.10 -15.72 -18.16
N LYS A 57 13.04 -15.68 -19.08
CA LYS A 57 12.81 -15.20 -20.45
C LYS A 57 12.15 -13.80 -20.41
N ASP A 58 10.97 -13.69 -21.00
CA ASP A 58 10.20 -12.45 -21.11
C ASP A 58 9.33 -12.18 -19.86
N PHE A 59 9.37 -13.06 -18.84
CA PHE A 59 8.61 -12.90 -17.61
C PHE A 59 9.46 -12.39 -16.46
N HIS A 60 8.96 -11.40 -15.74
CA HIS A 60 9.57 -10.84 -14.55
C HIS A 60 8.56 -10.81 -13.41
N LEU A 61 8.87 -11.48 -12.31
CA LEU A 61 8.07 -11.46 -11.09
C LEU A 61 8.80 -10.66 -10.03
N TYR A 62 8.11 -9.67 -9.46
CA TYR A 62 8.54 -8.87 -8.32
C TYR A 62 7.62 -9.17 -7.15
N LEU A 63 8.21 -9.55 -6.02
CA LEU A 63 7.50 -9.76 -4.76
C LEU A 63 8.15 -8.90 -3.69
N GLY A 64 7.35 -8.09 -3.01
CA GLY A 64 7.76 -7.28 -1.87
C GLY A 64 6.90 -7.61 -0.66
N TYR A 65 7.51 -7.94 0.46
CA TYR A 65 6.83 -8.12 1.74
C TYR A 65 7.42 -7.18 2.76
N THR A 66 6.55 -6.42 3.43
CA THR A 66 6.93 -5.52 4.51
C THR A 66 6.20 -5.91 5.79
N TYR A 67 6.95 -6.09 6.86
CA TYR A 67 6.43 -6.15 8.22
C TYR A 67 6.81 -4.86 8.95
N THR A 68 5.82 -4.22 9.59
CA THR A 68 6.03 -3.00 10.37
C THR A 68 5.24 -3.09 11.67
N ASP A 69 5.92 -2.90 12.80
CA ASP A 69 5.31 -2.83 14.12
C ASP A 69 5.66 -1.47 14.74
N ILE A 70 4.61 -0.67 14.99
CA ILE A 70 4.76 0.67 15.56
C ILE A 70 3.98 0.73 16.86
N GLU A 71 4.66 1.07 17.93
CA GLU A 71 4.11 1.17 19.27
C GLU A 71 4.48 2.52 19.87
N THR A 72 3.48 3.23 20.41
CA THR A 72 3.70 4.45 21.17
C THR A 72 3.50 4.18 22.64
N LYS A 73 4.42 4.69 23.47
CA LYS A 73 4.34 4.68 24.94
C LYS A 73 4.21 6.10 25.43
N GLU A 74 3.12 6.37 26.13
CA GLU A 74 2.85 7.66 26.75
C GLU A 74 2.43 7.44 28.21
N ASN A 75 3.12 8.07 29.15
CA ASN A 75 2.79 7.97 30.60
C ASN A 75 2.55 6.53 31.07
N ALA A 76 3.38 5.58 30.67
CA ALA A 76 3.28 4.13 30.94
C ALA A 76 2.16 3.39 30.22
N ILE A 77 1.36 4.03 29.37
CA ILE A 77 0.35 3.40 28.52
C ILE A 77 0.99 3.08 27.17
N LYS A 78 0.75 1.86 26.69
CA LYS A 78 1.18 1.41 25.37
C LYS A 78 -0.01 1.33 24.45
N TYR A 79 0.15 1.84 23.24
CA TYR A 79 -0.84 1.68 22.19
C TYR A 79 -0.20 1.50 20.81
N GLU A 80 -0.84 0.66 20.00
CA GLU A 80 -0.52 0.47 18.59
C GLU A 80 -0.85 1.71 17.78
N ASN A 81 -0.02 2.02 16.79
CA ASN A 81 -0.34 3.09 15.84
C ASN A 81 -1.59 2.73 15.02
N ILE A 82 -2.46 3.73 14.83
CA ILE A 82 -3.66 3.60 14.02
C ILE A 82 -3.33 3.73 12.52
N LEU A 83 -4.20 3.18 11.65
CA LEU A 83 -4.12 3.28 10.19
C LEU A 83 -2.80 2.77 9.59
N THR A 84 -2.13 1.86 10.30
CA THR A 84 -0.88 1.25 9.84
C THR A 84 -1.04 -0.26 9.72
N PRO A 85 -0.99 -0.82 8.51
CA PRO A 85 -1.04 -2.27 8.33
C PRO A 85 0.29 -2.89 8.77
N LYS A 86 0.24 -3.91 9.66
CA LYS A 86 1.45 -4.63 10.10
C LYS A 86 2.10 -5.44 8.97
N HIS A 87 1.30 -5.95 8.05
CA HIS A 87 1.76 -6.76 6.92
C HIS A 87 1.28 -6.15 5.61
N ARG A 88 2.21 -5.95 4.69
CA ARG A 88 1.95 -5.53 3.31
C ARG A 88 2.65 -6.51 2.37
N LEU A 89 1.95 -6.89 1.31
CA LEU A 89 2.52 -7.70 0.23
C LEU A 89 2.26 -7.00 -1.10
N ASN A 90 3.31 -6.85 -1.89
CA ASN A 90 3.26 -6.33 -3.24
C ASN A 90 3.66 -7.45 -4.20
N SER A 91 2.91 -7.66 -5.25
CA SER A 91 3.23 -8.62 -6.31
C SER A 91 3.03 -7.98 -7.66
N ILE A 92 4.04 -8.04 -8.52
CA ILE A 92 3.97 -7.55 -9.89
C ILE A 92 4.51 -8.63 -10.81
N LEU A 93 3.66 -9.11 -11.72
CA LEU A 93 4.05 -10.01 -12.79
C LEU A 93 4.07 -9.22 -14.09
N MET A 94 5.24 -9.14 -14.72
CA MET A 94 5.44 -8.48 -16.01
C MET A 94 5.75 -9.52 -17.09
N TYR A 95 5.12 -9.37 -18.25
CA TYR A 95 5.52 -9.99 -19.50
C TYR A 95 6.00 -8.90 -20.44
N GLU A 96 7.26 -8.97 -20.85
CA GLU A 96 7.89 -7.95 -21.69
C GLU A 96 8.63 -8.61 -22.85
N VAL A 97 8.15 -8.35 -24.06
CA VAL A 97 8.83 -8.67 -25.30
C VAL A 97 9.35 -7.36 -25.87
N GLU A 98 10.69 -7.26 -26.02
CA GLU A 98 11.35 -6.05 -26.48
C GLU A 98 10.75 -5.54 -27.77
N ASP A 99 10.49 -4.23 -27.82
CA ASP A 99 9.86 -3.51 -28.95
C ASP A 99 8.50 -4.03 -29.42
N GLN A 100 7.82 -4.87 -28.63
CA GLN A 100 6.53 -5.46 -29.03
C GLN A 100 5.44 -5.27 -27.97
N TRP A 101 5.65 -5.81 -26.75
CA TRP A 101 4.62 -5.88 -25.72
C TRP A 101 5.17 -5.66 -24.33
N LYS A 102 4.41 -4.90 -23.53
CA LYS A 102 4.54 -4.87 -22.08
C LYS A 102 3.18 -5.12 -21.47
N ILE A 103 3.08 -6.17 -20.67
CA ILE A 103 1.85 -6.55 -19.97
C ILE A 103 2.20 -6.70 -18.50
N GLY A 104 1.48 -6.03 -17.63
CA GLY A 104 1.70 -6.07 -16.18
C GLY A 104 0.43 -6.41 -15.44
N LEU A 105 0.54 -7.31 -14.46
CA LEU A 105 -0.49 -7.59 -13.47
C LEU A 105 0.11 -7.30 -12.09
N GLU A 106 -0.59 -6.48 -11.29
CA GLU A 106 -0.16 -6.12 -9.95
C GLU A 106 -1.24 -6.40 -8.92
N ALA A 107 -0.80 -6.74 -7.72
CA ALA A 107 -1.66 -6.96 -6.57
C ALA A 107 -0.97 -6.46 -5.30
N TYR A 108 -1.71 -5.69 -4.51
CA TYR A 108 -1.28 -5.10 -3.24
C TYR A 108 -2.19 -5.57 -2.12
N TYR A 109 -1.65 -6.34 -1.19
CA TYR A 109 -2.36 -6.79 0.00
C TYR A 109 -2.00 -5.91 1.20
N PHE A 110 -3.01 -5.59 2.00
CA PHE A 110 -2.92 -4.88 3.27
C PHE A 110 -3.61 -5.68 4.38
N SER A 111 -2.88 -5.92 5.48
CA SER A 111 -3.47 -6.57 6.66
C SER A 111 -4.46 -5.65 7.38
N PRO A 112 -5.30 -6.19 8.28
CA PRO A 112 -6.14 -5.39 9.14
C PRO A 112 -5.36 -4.32 9.89
N GLN A 113 -5.95 -3.11 9.99
CA GLN A 113 -5.36 -1.95 10.65
C GLN A 113 -6.18 -1.60 11.88
N LYS A 114 -5.52 -1.11 12.94
CA LYS A 114 -6.21 -0.54 14.09
C LYS A 114 -6.81 0.81 13.70
N LEU A 115 -8.04 1.06 14.12
CA LEU A 115 -8.78 2.29 13.86
C LEU A 115 -8.82 3.18 15.12
N GLY A 116 -9.12 4.45 14.94
CA GLY A 116 -9.23 5.44 16.02
C GLY A 116 -10.33 5.14 17.03
N ASP A 117 -11.40 4.43 16.61
CA ASP A 117 -12.47 3.93 17.46
C ASP A 117 -12.08 2.69 18.30
N GLY A 118 -10.83 2.22 18.17
CA GLY A 118 -10.31 1.03 18.85
C GLY A 118 -10.66 -0.30 18.16
N LEU A 119 -11.47 -0.29 17.12
CA LEU A 119 -11.77 -1.47 16.31
C LEU A 119 -10.64 -1.78 15.33
N LYS A 120 -10.79 -2.87 14.58
CA LYS A 120 -9.90 -3.24 13.48
C LYS A 120 -10.65 -3.15 12.16
N GLY A 121 -10.04 -2.49 11.19
CA GLY A 121 -10.45 -2.55 9.81
C GLY A 121 -10.23 -3.96 9.23
N LYS A 122 -10.77 -4.21 8.05
CA LYS A 122 -10.63 -5.49 7.33
C LYS A 122 -9.40 -5.47 6.44
N SER A 123 -8.83 -6.65 6.17
CA SER A 123 -7.81 -6.78 5.13
C SER A 123 -8.42 -6.58 3.74
N TYR A 124 -7.60 -6.13 2.82
CA TYR A 124 -8.04 -5.94 1.44
C TYR A 124 -6.88 -6.14 0.45
N VAL A 125 -7.25 -6.38 -0.80
CA VAL A 125 -6.33 -6.46 -1.93
C VAL A 125 -6.80 -5.47 -3.00
N VAL A 126 -5.87 -4.73 -3.57
CA VAL A 126 -6.08 -3.88 -4.74
C VAL A 126 -5.30 -4.48 -5.90
N CYS A 127 -5.94 -4.63 -7.06
CA CYS A 127 -5.31 -5.20 -8.24
C CYS A 127 -5.31 -4.19 -9.39
N GLY A 128 -4.20 -4.13 -10.12
CA GLY A 128 -4.03 -3.35 -11.32
C GLY A 128 -3.59 -4.20 -12.50
N PHE A 129 -3.90 -3.77 -13.69
CA PHE A 129 -3.50 -4.38 -14.94
C PHE A 129 -3.05 -3.31 -15.92
N MET A 130 -1.97 -3.56 -16.64
CA MET A 130 -1.43 -2.67 -17.65
C MET A 130 -1.13 -3.46 -18.93
N ILE A 131 -1.38 -2.86 -20.08
CA ILE A 131 -0.97 -3.37 -21.37
C ILE A 131 -0.43 -2.22 -22.24
N GLU A 132 0.71 -2.45 -22.86
CA GLU A 132 1.29 -1.55 -23.88
C GLU A 132 1.69 -2.37 -25.11
N LYS A 133 1.21 -1.96 -26.27
CA LYS A 133 1.70 -2.45 -27.56
C LYS A 133 2.66 -1.42 -28.15
N ILE A 134 3.84 -1.88 -28.53
CA ILE A 134 4.94 -1.06 -29.03
C ILE A 134 5.14 -1.39 -30.52
N TRP A 135 5.31 -0.35 -31.31
CA TRP A 135 5.77 -0.38 -32.70
C TRP A 135 6.95 0.60 -32.86
N GLU A 136 7.63 0.58 -33.94
CA GLU A 136 8.86 1.36 -34.17
C GLU A 136 8.72 2.86 -33.81
N LYS A 137 7.63 3.51 -34.24
CA LYS A 137 7.39 4.95 -34.01
C LYS A 137 6.19 5.28 -33.11
N LEU A 138 5.46 4.28 -32.69
CA LEU A 138 4.21 4.44 -31.96
C LEU A 138 4.13 3.41 -30.83
N SER A 139 3.60 3.80 -29.68
CA SER A 139 3.03 2.81 -28.77
C SER A 139 1.67 3.27 -28.25
N LEU A 140 0.81 2.30 -27.98
CA LEU A 140 -0.49 2.47 -27.35
C LEU A 140 -0.47 1.76 -26.01
N TYR A 141 -0.96 2.41 -24.98
CA TYR A 141 -1.07 1.79 -23.65
C TYR A 141 -2.45 2.00 -23.05
N ALA A 142 -2.83 1.07 -22.19
CA ALA A 142 -3.98 1.18 -21.30
C ALA A 142 -3.63 0.64 -19.93
N ASN A 143 -4.02 1.37 -18.88
CA ASN A 143 -3.89 0.99 -17.49
C ASN A 143 -5.29 0.86 -16.89
N PHE A 144 -5.47 -0.16 -16.07
CA PHE A 144 -6.69 -0.50 -15.36
C PHE A 144 -6.35 -0.58 -13.87
N GLU A 145 -6.56 0.51 -13.15
CA GLU A 145 -6.28 0.60 -11.73
C GLU A 145 -7.48 0.10 -10.94
N ASN A 146 -7.22 -0.63 -9.85
CA ASN A 146 -8.26 -1.22 -9.01
C ASN A 146 -9.37 -1.91 -9.82
N PHE A 147 -8.99 -2.74 -10.80
CA PHE A 147 -9.96 -3.36 -11.72
C PHE A 147 -10.93 -4.32 -11.04
N THR A 148 -10.64 -4.74 -9.81
CA THR A 148 -11.56 -5.49 -8.94
C THR A 148 -12.56 -4.60 -8.23
N ASP A 149 -12.49 -3.27 -8.41
CA ASP A 149 -13.35 -2.26 -7.80
C ASP A 149 -13.42 -2.40 -6.27
N ARG A 150 -12.26 -2.59 -5.64
CA ARG A 150 -12.15 -2.76 -4.19
C ARG A 150 -12.22 -1.39 -3.50
N ARG A 151 -13.39 -1.09 -2.92
CA ARG A 151 -13.66 0.15 -2.17
C ARG A 151 -14.06 -0.16 -0.75
N GLN A 152 -13.60 0.66 0.23
CA GLN A 152 -13.98 0.48 1.63
C GLN A 152 -15.50 0.45 1.79
N THR A 153 -16.22 1.34 1.12
CA THR A 153 -17.69 1.43 1.14
C THR A 153 -18.42 0.14 0.74
N ARG A 154 -17.74 -0.81 0.06
CA ARG A 154 -18.30 -2.10 -0.35
C ARG A 154 -18.06 -3.23 0.63
N PHE A 155 -17.04 -3.11 1.49
CA PHE A 155 -16.69 -4.21 2.40
C PHE A 155 -16.62 -3.81 3.87
N ASP A 156 -16.63 -2.51 4.16
CA ASP A 156 -16.69 -1.99 5.52
C ASP A 156 -17.45 -0.66 5.56
N THR A 157 -17.91 -0.30 6.76
CA THR A 157 -18.68 0.92 6.97
C THR A 157 -17.74 2.11 7.10
N ILE A 158 -18.08 3.23 6.43
CA ILE A 158 -17.35 4.51 6.53
C ILE A 158 -18.04 5.52 7.45
N TYR A 159 -19.30 5.27 7.84
CA TYR A 159 -20.02 6.08 8.82
C TYR A 159 -21.03 5.22 9.58
N THR A 160 -21.44 5.68 10.77
CA THR A 160 -22.53 5.16 11.59
C THR A 160 -23.49 6.31 11.91
N GLY A 161 -24.62 6.01 12.55
CA GLY A 161 -25.65 7.02 12.83
C GLY A 161 -26.58 7.26 11.66
N SER A 162 -27.36 8.36 11.73
CA SER A 162 -28.30 8.74 10.67
C SER A 162 -27.61 9.58 9.58
N ILE A 163 -28.19 9.62 8.38
CA ILE A 163 -27.68 10.46 7.28
C ILE A 163 -27.65 11.96 7.68
N SER A 164 -28.58 12.39 8.53
CA SER A 164 -28.63 13.78 9.02
C SER A 164 -27.63 14.09 10.16
N ASN A 165 -27.09 13.05 10.81
CA ASN A 165 -26.10 13.18 11.86
C ASN A 165 -25.13 11.98 11.80
N PRO A 166 -24.25 11.92 10.78
CA PRO A 166 -23.32 10.81 10.63
C PRO A 166 -22.14 10.94 11.60
N ASP A 167 -21.70 9.81 12.12
CA ASP A 167 -20.43 9.65 12.81
C ASP A 167 -19.46 8.92 11.86
N PHE A 168 -18.43 9.61 11.39
CA PHE A 168 -17.51 9.08 10.39
C PHE A 168 -16.44 8.21 11.04
N ARG A 169 -16.18 7.06 10.42
CA ARG A 169 -15.10 6.14 10.77
C ARG A 169 -13.86 6.42 9.93
N ASP A 170 -12.72 5.91 10.38
CA ASP A 170 -11.47 6.04 9.65
C ASP A 170 -11.54 5.41 8.25
N ILE A 171 -10.95 6.10 7.30
CA ILE A 171 -10.76 5.63 5.93
C ILE A 171 -9.37 5.01 5.84
N TYR A 172 -9.30 3.70 5.62
CA TYR A 172 -8.07 2.92 5.57
C TYR A 172 -7.87 2.14 4.26
N ALA A 173 -8.87 2.18 3.37
CA ALA A 173 -8.84 1.54 2.07
C ALA A 173 -9.35 2.49 0.99
N PRO A 174 -9.15 2.22 -0.31
CA PRO A 174 -9.62 3.08 -1.38
C PRO A 174 -11.11 3.39 -1.29
N LEU A 175 -11.49 4.63 -1.56
CA LEU A 175 -12.88 5.05 -1.78
C LEU A 175 -13.20 5.03 -3.27
N ASP A 176 -12.22 5.35 -4.11
CA ASP A 176 -12.36 5.28 -5.56
C ASP A 176 -12.27 3.84 -6.04
N GLY A 177 -13.11 3.51 -7.00
CA GLY A 177 -13.19 2.17 -7.56
C GLY A 177 -12.27 1.99 -8.76
N PHE A 178 -12.77 1.29 -9.75
CA PHE A 178 -12.09 1.07 -11.01
C PHE A 178 -11.81 2.39 -11.74
N VAL A 179 -10.54 2.57 -12.13
CA VAL A 179 -10.09 3.67 -12.97
C VAL A 179 -9.38 3.11 -14.19
N MET A 180 -9.67 3.67 -15.34
CA MET A 180 -9.00 3.35 -16.60
C MET A 180 -8.36 4.61 -17.17
N ASN A 181 -7.11 4.50 -17.59
CA ASN A 181 -6.46 5.51 -18.43
C ASN A 181 -5.80 4.86 -19.64
N ALA A 182 -5.71 5.59 -20.73
CA ALA A 182 -5.07 5.12 -21.96
C ALA A 182 -4.36 6.29 -22.65
N GLY A 183 -3.36 5.97 -23.44
CA GLY A 183 -2.61 7.00 -24.17
C GLY A 183 -1.79 6.46 -25.33
N ILE A 184 -1.23 7.42 -26.04
CA ILE A 184 -0.42 7.22 -27.24
C ILE A 184 0.95 7.86 -26.98
N LYS A 185 2.04 7.15 -27.29
CA LYS A 185 3.41 7.69 -27.30
C LYS A 185 3.92 7.67 -28.74
N LEU A 186 4.39 8.81 -29.23
CA LEU A 186 5.03 8.94 -30.54
C LEU A 186 6.54 9.12 -30.35
N ARG A 187 7.33 8.45 -31.18
CA ARG A 187 8.82 8.57 -31.23
C ARG A 187 9.18 9.17 -32.59
N PHE A 188 9.91 10.27 -32.56
CA PHE A 188 10.36 11.00 -33.78
C PHE A 188 11.83 10.71 -34.05
#